data_ebc8ef59fce4167d84bd8b06fa52ef61
#
_entry.id   ebc8ef59fce4167d84bd8b06fa52ef61
#
_cell.length_a   1.000
_cell.length_b   1.000
_cell.length_c   1.000
_cell.angle_alpha   90.00
_cell.angle_beta   90.00
_cell.angle_gamma   90.00
#
_symmetry.space_group_name_H-M   'P 1'
#
loop_
_entity.id
_entity.type
_entity.pdbx_description
1 polymer ?
#
loop_
_entity_poly.entity_id
_entity_poly.type
_entity_poly.pdbx_seq_one_letter_code
_entity_poly.pdbx_strand_id
1 'polypeptide(L)'
;MKRRLYYIIMWAVAVLALAACGNVEHDGTQTVAKGTAVYRGGVLNGKYEGYGQLAVGDSMIYEGQWHKGLRSGHGVSRDSLGRRIVGFWRADTLVRGVVTDSLGTYNGELNRDGFASGHGTFTGWRHNLYIGEWRDGMRNGFGFALGGRRHAQVGEWKADRYKGERLQYTPSRIYGIDISRFQHDVGRKHYPIHWDRLRISHLGTISKKNVAGRVDYPVSFCYIKTTEGTTLRNRYYRSDYAAARRRGIPCGAYHFFSTRTSGTAQAHFFLRNSVFRKGDFPPVLDVEPSAAQIKKMGGPEAMFAAVRAWLRVVEGRVGVKPVLYVSQTFVNRYLPLAPDLKRDYNVWIARYGEYKPDVHLVFWQLCPDGRVSGIRPKVDINVFNGYRSEFDDFCKNQCIR
;
A
#
# COMPACT_ATOMS: atom_id res chain seq x y z
N MET A 1 -14.43 28.75 13.63
CA MET A 1 -13.60 29.86 13.10
C MET A 1 -12.17 29.45 12.75
N LYS A 2 -11.48 28.63 13.55
CA LYS A 2 -10.07 28.22 13.28
C LYS A 2 -9.85 27.40 12.00
N ARG A 3 -10.83 26.60 11.53
CA ARG A 3 -10.73 25.81 10.28
C ARG A 3 -10.70 26.64 8.99
N ARG A 4 -11.39 27.79 8.94
CA ARG A 4 -11.41 28.66 7.75
C ARG A 4 -10.07 29.39 7.52
N LEU A 5 -9.35 29.70 8.58
CA LEU A 5 -8.03 30.34 8.47
C LEU A 5 -6.97 29.38 7.87
N TYR A 6 -7.11 28.08 8.12
CA TYR A 6 -6.21 27.03 7.59
C TYR A 6 -6.29 26.93 6.06
N TYR A 7 -7.49 26.98 5.49
CA TYR A 7 -7.66 26.97 4.04
C TYR A 7 -7.13 28.24 3.37
N ILE A 8 -7.21 29.39 4.03
CA ILE A 8 -6.74 30.66 3.49
C ILE A 8 -5.20 30.65 3.40
N ILE A 9 -4.50 30.08 4.39
CA ILE A 9 -3.03 29.99 4.36
C ILE A 9 -2.55 28.95 3.33
N MET A 10 -3.23 27.82 3.19
CA MET A 10 -2.91 26.81 2.17
C MET A 10 -3.16 27.33 0.74
N TRP A 11 -4.26 28.11 0.52
CA TRP A 11 -4.54 28.76 -0.76
C TRP A 11 -3.56 29.88 -1.06
N ALA A 12 -3.12 30.64 -0.07
CA ALA A 12 -2.12 31.68 -0.27
C ALA A 12 -0.78 31.11 -0.77
N VAL A 13 -0.37 29.91 -0.33
CA VAL A 13 0.85 29.24 -0.82
C VAL A 13 0.68 28.72 -2.25
N ALA A 14 -0.51 28.20 -2.61
CA ALA A 14 -0.79 27.71 -3.96
C ALA A 14 -0.97 28.86 -5.00
N VAL A 15 -1.54 29.99 -4.59
CA VAL A 15 -1.75 31.16 -5.47
C VAL A 15 -0.46 31.95 -5.67
N LEU A 16 0.54 31.81 -4.79
CA LEU A 16 1.85 32.44 -4.90
C LEU A 16 2.69 31.95 -6.10
N ALA A 17 2.33 30.85 -6.74
CA ALA A 17 3.02 30.30 -7.91
C ALA A 17 2.58 30.90 -9.27
N LEU A 18 1.58 31.78 -9.32
CA LEU A 18 0.90 32.16 -10.59
C LEU A 18 1.10 33.61 -11.06
N ALA A 19 1.88 34.45 -10.40
CA ALA A 19 1.99 35.85 -10.80
C ALA A 19 3.45 36.37 -10.84
N ALA A 20 4.25 35.78 -11.71
CA ALA A 20 5.46 36.45 -12.22
C ALA A 20 5.55 36.19 -13.72
N CYS A 21 4.84 36.96 -14.52
CA CYS A 21 5.11 37.09 -15.96
C CYS A 21 6.38 37.90 -16.18
N GLY A 22 7.39 37.25 -16.67
CA GLY A 22 8.64 37.86 -17.17
C GLY A 22 9.55 36.74 -17.67
N ASN A 23 9.68 36.62 -18.99
CA ASN A 23 10.60 35.69 -19.62
C ASN A 23 12.03 36.05 -19.27
N VAL A 24 12.60 35.39 -18.26
CA VAL A 24 14.05 35.30 -18.07
C VAL A 24 14.33 33.94 -17.45
N GLU A 25 15.00 33.07 -18.17
CA GLU A 25 15.64 31.89 -17.60
C GLU A 25 16.75 32.35 -16.66
N HIS A 26 16.49 32.31 -15.35
CA HIS A 26 17.55 32.50 -14.35
C HIS A 26 17.74 31.17 -13.61
N ASP A 27 18.79 30.45 -13.99
CA ASP A 27 19.37 29.40 -13.19
C ASP A 27 20.15 30.05 -12.03
N GLY A 28 19.65 29.91 -10.81
CA GLY A 28 20.37 30.43 -9.65
C GLY A 28 19.57 30.47 -8.37
N THR A 29 20.25 30.64 -7.25
CA THR A 29 19.65 30.85 -5.93
C THR A 29 19.14 32.29 -5.84
N GLN A 30 17.85 32.46 -5.58
CA GLN A 30 17.17 33.75 -5.49
C GLN A 30 16.47 33.92 -4.14
N THR A 31 16.25 35.17 -3.75
CA THR A 31 15.35 35.54 -2.66
C THR A 31 14.09 36.18 -3.27
N VAL A 32 12.95 35.54 -3.07
CA VAL A 32 11.65 36.02 -3.56
C VAL A 32 10.79 36.36 -2.36
N ALA A 33 10.38 37.60 -2.22
CA ALA A 33 9.52 38.07 -1.15
C ALA A 33 8.12 38.45 -1.68
N LYS A 34 7.06 38.01 -0.97
CA LYS A 34 5.70 38.41 -1.26
C LYS A 34 4.90 38.52 0.04
N GLY A 35 4.61 39.76 0.42
CA GLY A 35 4.05 40.04 1.74
C GLY A 35 4.99 39.58 2.84
N THR A 36 4.49 38.80 3.81
CA THR A 36 5.29 38.24 4.90
C THR A 36 5.98 36.92 4.53
N ALA A 37 5.75 36.39 3.31
CA ALA A 37 6.38 35.16 2.85
C ALA A 37 7.69 35.47 2.11
N VAL A 38 8.76 34.79 2.49
CA VAL A 38 10.11 34.91 1.89
C VAL A 38 10.58 33.51 1.49
N TYR A 39 10.86 33.35 0.21
CA TYR A 39 11.53 32.17 -0.32
C TYR A 39 13.00 32.46 -0.61
N ARG A 40 13.88 31.52 -0.27
CA ARG A 40 15.31 31.55 -0.59
C ARG A 40 15.72 30.22 -1.20
N GLY A 41 16.11 30.18 -2.46
CA GLY A 41 16.45 28.92 -3.12
C GLY A 41 16.49 29.03 -4.64
N GLY A 42 16.55 27.89 -5.31
CA GLY A 42 16.57 27.80 -6.76
C GLY A 42 15.26 28.28 -7.38
N VAL A 43 15.34 29.00 -8.48
CA VAL A 43 14.19 29.46 -9.28
C VAL A 43 14.50 29.20 -10.76
N LEU A 44 13.55 28.53 -11.43
CA LEU A 44 13.60 28.22 -12.86
C LEU A 44 12.27 28.62 -13.50
N ASN A 45 12.31 29.43 -14.55
CA ASN A 45 11.12 29.96 -15.24
C ASN A 45 10.08 30.56 -14.26
N GLY A 46 10.55 31.35 -13.28
CA GLY A 46 9.70 31.99 -12.27
C GLY A 46 9.07 31.09 -11.25
N LYS A 47 9.46 29.80 -11.18
CA LYS A 47 8.96 28.80 -10.23
C LYS A 47 10.09 28.30 -9.34
N TYR A 48 9.77 27.97 -8.09
CA TYR A 48 10.72 27.35 -7.16
C TYR A 48 11.18 26.00 -7.72
N GLU A 49 12.49 25.79 -7.75
CA GLU A 49 13.13 24.59 -8.30
C GLU A 49 14.36 24.21 -7.46
N GLY A 50 14.65 22.91 -7.33
CA GLY A 50 15.79 22.45 -6.55
C GLY A 50 15.60 22.64 -5.05
N TYR A 51 16.66 22.95 -4.31
CA TYR A 51 16.61 23.15 -2.87
C TYR A 51 16.25 24.59 -2.51
N GLY A 52 15.35 24.76 -1.50
CA GLY A 52 14.96 26.09 -1.05
C GLY A 52 14.24 26.10 0.28
N GLN A 53 14.21 27.29 0.89
CA GLN A 53 13.61 27.58 2.18
C GLN A 53 12.45 28.56 2.00
N LEU A 54 11.30 28.28 2.61
CA LEU A 54 10.14 29.16 2.68
C LEU A 54 9.86 29.54 4.13
N ALA A 55 9.87 30.81 4.44
CA ALA A 55 9.48 31.37 5.73
C ALA A 55 8.26 32.29 5.59
N VAL A 56 7.47 32.42 6.65
CA VAL A 56 6.37 33.40 6.77
C VAL A 56 6.55 34.14 8.08
N GLY A 57 6.83 35.44 8.02
CA GLY A 57 7.35 36.19 9.15
C GLY A 57 8.66 35.56 9.63
N ASP A 58 8.79 35.37 10.94
CA ASP A 58 9.97 34.74 11.54
C ASP A 58 9.90 33.19 11.58
N SER A 59 8.85 32.60 11.02
CA SER A 59 8.63 31.17 11.10
C SER A 59 9.03 30.45 9.83
N MET A 60 10.00 29.51 9.93
CA MET A 60 10.33 28.58 8.85
C MET A 60 9.17 27.60 8.63
N ILE A 61 8.55 27.66 7.45
CA ILE A 61 7.42 26.82 7.07
C ILE A 61 7.88 25.55 6.37
N TYR A 62 8.84 25.67 5.46
CA TYR A 62 9.38 24.53 4.73
C TYR A 62 10.82 24.76 4.30
N GLU A 63 11.61 23.71 4.40
CA GLU A 63 12.99 23.65 3.90
C GLU A 63 13.18 22.29 3.20
N GLY A 64 13.53 22.31 1.93
CA GLY A 64 13.68 21.06 1.18
C GLY A 64 13.64 21.26 -0.34
N GLN A 65 13.30 20.17 -1.02
CA GLN A 65 13.29 20.10 -2.48
C GLN A 65 11.98 20.64 -3.06
N TRP A 66 12.11 21.37 -4.17
CA TRP A 66 11.03 21.95 -4.95
C TRP A 66 11.11 21.49 -6.41
N HIS A 67 9.95 21.36 -7.04
CA HIS A 67 9.85 21.11 -8.47
C HIS A 67 8.65 21.85 -9.04
N LYS A 68 8.89 22.71 -10.03
CA LYS A 68 7.86 23.54 -10.69
C LYS A 68 6.98 24.35 -9.71
N GLY A 69 7.58 24.86 -8.64
CA GLY A 69 6.91 25.66 -7.61
C GLY A 69 6.19 24.84 -6.52
N LEU A 70 6.28 23.52 -6.56
CA LEU A 70 5.64 22.62 -5.59
C LEU A 70 6.69 21.87 -4.76
N ARG A 71 6.43 21.65 -3.47
CA ARG A 71 7.28 20.81 -2.61
C ARG A 71 7.36 19.41 -3.20
N SER A 72 8.56 18.92 -3.43
CA SER A 72 8.79 17.64 -4.08
C SER A 72 10.11 17.03 -3.56
N GLY A 73 10.14 15.74 -3.25
CA GLY A 73 11.31 15.13 -2.63
C GLY A 73 11.40 15.34 -1.13
N HIS A 74 12.60 15.27 -0.58
CA HIS A 74 12.83 15.38 0.87
C HIS A 74 12.79 16.83 1.36
N GLY A 75 12.24 16.99 2.57
CA GLY A 75 12.21 18.29 3.22
C GLY A 75 11.77 18.22 4.68
N VAL A 76 11.80 19.38 5.30
CA VAL A 76 11.36 19.62 6.68
C VAL A 76 10.31 20.72 6.67
N SER A 77 9.22 20.52 7.39
CA SER A 77 8.22 21.56 7.62
C SER A 77 7.87 21.71 9.09
N ARG A 78 7.33 22.86 9.45
CA ARG A 78 6.59 23.07 10.70
C ARG A 78 5.19 23.51 10.36
N ASP A 79 4.22 22.93 11.04
CA ASP A 79 2.83 23.34 10.86
C ASP A 79 2.36 24.32 11.95
N SER A 80 1.14 24.80 11.79
CA SER A 80 0.51 25.73 12.74
C SER A 80 0.28 25.16 14.15
N LEU A 81 0.41 23.85 14.32
CA LEU A 81 0.35 23.17 15.61
C LEU A 81 1.74 23.02 16.27
N GLY A 82 2.79 23.55 15.64
CA GLY A 82 4.17 23.46 16.10
C GLY A 82 4.83 22.09 15.85
N ARG A 83 4.15 21.18 15.14
CA ARG A 83 4.70 19.86 14.82
C ARG A 83 5.81 20.00 13.79
N ARG A 84 6.93 19.32 14.05
CA ARG A 84 8.03 19.20 13.09
C ARG A 84 7.82 17.96 12.23
N ILE A 85 7.82 18.14 10.94
CA ILE A 85 7.60 17.08 9.96
C ILE A 85 8.84 16.98 9.07
N VAL A 86 9.51 15.84 9.12
CA VAL A 86 10.58 15.47 8.18
C VAL A 86 10.03 14.42 7.25
N GLY A 87 9.93 14.72 5.95
CA GLY A 87 9.20 13.81 5.09
C GLY A 87 9.59 13.85 3.62
N PHE A 88 8.80 13.13 2.85
CA PHE A 88 8.89 13.05 1.40
C PHE A 88 7.60 13.60 0.78
N TRP A 89 7.75 14.62 -0.05
CA TRP A 89 6.67 15.31 -0.74
C TRP A 89 6.60 14.91 -2.21
N ARG A 90 5.39 14.87 -2.74
CA ARG A 90 5.12 14.72 -4.17
C ARG A 90 4.05 15.73 -4.56
N ALA A 91 4.46 16.78 -5.30
CA ALA A 91 3.59 17.87 -5.74
C ALA A 91 2.73 18.42 -4.58
N ASP A 92 3.38 18.99 -3.57
CA ASP A 92 2.83 19.53 -2.32
C ASP A 92 2.11 18.51 -1.42
N THR A 93 1.97 17.26 -1.83
CA THR A 93 1.38 16.21 -1.00
C THR A 93 2.47 15.52 -0.20
N LEU A 94 2.36 15.55 1.13
CA LEU A 94 3.19 14.76 2.01
C LEU A 94 2.76 13.30 1.92
N VAL A 95 3.68 12.41 1.55
CA VAL A 95 3.37 11.00 1.31
C VAL A 95 3.77 10.16 2.51
N ARG A 96 4.91 10.49 3.14
CA ARG A 96 5.50 9.73 4.23
C ARG A 96 6.45 10.64 5.01
N GLY A 97 6.55 10.42 6.31
CA GLY A 97 7.50 11.19 7.11
C GLY A 97 7.53 10.82 8.58
N VAL A 98 8.37 11.56 9.29
CA VAL A 98 8.48 11.56 10.73
C VAL A 98 7.84 12.84 11.26
N VAL A 99 6.81 12.70 12.08
CA VAL A 99 6.14 13.82 12.76
C VAL A 99 6.51 13.75 14.23
N THR A 100 7.05 14.84 14.76
CA THR A 100 7.40 14.97 16.16
C THR A 100 6.59 16.10 16.80
N ASP A 101 5.95 15.80 17.92
CA ASP A 101 5.14 16.74 18.72
C ASP A 101 5.34 16.53 20.23
N SER A 102 4.48 17.16 21.04
CA SER A 102 4.51 17.06 22.52
C SER A 102 4.14 15.66 23.04
N LEU A 103 3.58 14.77 22.24
CA LEU A 103 3.16 13.43 22.65
C LEU A 103 4.23 12.38 22.33
N GLY A 104 5.01 12.59 21.26
CA GLY A 104 6.02 11.64 20.81
C GLY A 104 6.44 11.83 19.37
N THR A 105 6.88 10.74 18.77
CA THR A 105 7.31 10.69 17.37
C THR A 105 6.53 9.63 16.62
N TYR A 106 5.89 10.03 15.54
CA TYR A 106 5.29 9.14 14.54
C TYR A 106 6.23 9.00 13.34
N ASN A 107 6.35 7.80 12.81
CA ASN A 107 7.07 7.50 11.57
C ASN A 107 6.21 6.60 10.69
N GLY A 108 5.77 7.10 9.55
CA GLY A 108 4.90 6.34 8.66
C GLY A 108 4.28 7.16 7.53
N GLU A 109 3.19 6.64 7.00
CA GLU A 109 2.40 7.30 5.96
C GLU A 109 1.56 8.44 6.56
N LEU A 110 1.35 9.48 5.78
CA LEU A 110 0.66 10.70 6.20
C LEU A 110 -0.39 11.08 5.16
N ASN A 111 -1.51 11.63 5.63
CA ASN A 111 -2.48 12.26 4.74
C ASN A 111 -2.02 13.69 4.35
N ARG A 112 -2.82 14.35 3.51
CA ARG A 112 -2.51 15.71 3.02
C ARG A 112 -2.39 16.76 4.12
N ASP A 113 -3.05 16.53 5.25
CA ASP A 113 -3.05 17.45 6.40
C ASP A 113 -1.92 17.13 7.39
N GLY A 114 -1.03 16.18 7.05
CA GLY A 114 0.11 15.77 7.88
C GLY A 114 -0.27 14.93 9.09
N PHE A 115 -1.45 14.30 9.08
CA PHE A 115 -1.83 13.34 10.12
C PHE A 115 -1.46 11.91 9.72
N ALA A 116 -1.12 11.08 10.72
CA ALA A 116 -0.87 9.65 10.54
C ALA A 116 -2.04 8.98 9.79
N SER A 117 -1.78 8.33 8.66
CA SER A 117 -2.80 7.67 7.86
C SER A 117 -2.14 6.59 7.00
N GLY A 118 -2.65 5.35 7.06
CA GLY A 118 -1.97 4.18 6.55
C GLY A 118 -1.08 3.54 7.61
N HIS A 119 -0.01 2.86 7.21
CA HIS A 119 0.85 2.15 8.15
C HIS A 119 1.91 3.06 8.78
N GLY A 120 2.10 2.92 10.10
CA GLY A 120 3.12 3.69 10.81
C GLY A 120 3.39 3.25 12.24
N THR A 121 4.45 3.79 12.78
CA THR A 121 4.92 3.56 14.15
C THR A 121 4.88 4.86 14.94
N PHE A 122 4.23 4.85 16.08
CA PHE A 122 4.27 5.92 17.07
C PHE A 122 5.08 5.48 18.28
N THR A 123 6.02 6.31 18.70
CA THR A 123 6.79 6.14 19.95
C THR A 123 6.55 7.36 20.83
N GLY A 124 5.83 7.17 21.90
CA GLY A 124 5.53 8.24 22.85
C GLY A 124 6.63 8.44 23.88
N TRP A 125 6.74 9.68 24.40
CA TRP A 125 7.74 10.04 25.41
C TRP A 125 7.62 9.28 26.73
N ARG A 126 6.45 8.67 26.99
CA ARG A 126 6.19 7.82 28.17
C ARG A 126 6.43 6.33 27.89
N HIS A 127 7.28 5.99 26.93
CA HIS A 127 7.61 4.62 26.52
C HIS A 127 6.40 3.79 26.03
N ASN A 128 5.37 4.45 25.54
CA ASN A 128 4.30 3.80 24.83
C ASN A 128 4.65 3.68 23.33
N LEU A 129 4.30 2.56 22.76
CA LEU A 129 4.55 2.21 21.35
C LEU A 129 3.24 1.80 20.69
N TYR A 130 3.02 2.24 19.47
CA TYR A 130 2.02 1.62 18.60
C TYR A 130 2.61 1.42 17.20
N ILE A 131 2.42 0.23 16.65
CA ILE A 131 2.80 -0.13 15.28
C ILE A 131 1.57 -0.71 14.62
N GLY A 132 1.12 -0.12 13.52
CA GLY A 132 -0.08 -0.60 12.84
C GLY A 132 -0.71 0.44 11.93
N GLU A 133 -2.00 0.26 11.68
CA GLU A 133 -2.77 1.09 10.79
C GLU A 133 -3.32 2.34 11.50
N TRP A 134 -3.32 3.44 10.77
CA TRP A 134 -3.74 4.76 11.21
C TRP A 134 -4.75 5.37 10.25
N ARG A 135 -5.59 6.23 10.77
CA ARG A 135 -6.50 7.06 10.00
C ARG A 135 -6.68 8.41 10.69
N ASP A 136 -6.35 9.47 9.96
CA ASP A 136 -6.53 10.87 10.42
C ASP A 136 -5.97 11.12 11.83
N GLY A 137 -4.79 10.56 12.11
CA GLY A 137 -4.08 10.68 13.39
C GLY A 137 -4.53 9.71 14.47
N MET A 138 -5.52 8.84 14.22
CA MET A 138 -6.03 7.86 15.16
C MET A 138 -5.63 6.45 14.77
N ARG A 139 -5.38 5.57 15.74
CA ARG A 139 -5.18 4.13 15.52
C ARG A 139 -6.46 3.53 14.97
N ASN A 140 -6.37 2.91 13.81
CA ASN A 140 -7.52 2.38 13.11
C ASN A 140 -7.09 1.20 12.24
N GLY A 141 -7.77 0.05 12.33
CA GLY A 141 -7.32 -1.20 11.72
C GLY A 141 -6.49 -2.04 12.68
N PHE A 142 -5.68 -2.92 12.15
CA PHE A 142 -4.93 -3.88 12.98
C PHE A 142 -3.58 -3.32 13.42
N GLY A 143 -3.22 -3.53 14.70
CA GLY A 143 -1.97 -3.00 15.24
C GLY A 143 -1.52 -3.68 16.53
N PHE A 144 -0.29 -3.36 16.90
CA PHE A 144 0.36 -3.72 18.14
C PHE A 144 0.57 -2.47 18.99
N ALA A 145 0.11 -2.47 20.23
CA ALA A 145 0.40 -1.44 21.19
C ALA A 145 1.12 -2.00 22.40
N LEU A 146 2.09 -1.24 22.90
CA LEU A 146 2.74 -1.48 24.18
C LEU A 146 2.55 -0.24 25.05
N GLY A 147 1.82 -0.37 26.14
CA GLY A 147 1.63 0.71 27.11
C GLY A 147 2.78 0.83 28.10
N GLY A 148 2.88 1.98 28.78
CA GLY A 148 3.93 2.26 29.76
C GLY A 148 3.99 1.27 30.96
N ARG A 149 2.94 0.48 31.18
CA ARG A 149 2.92 -0.64 32.14
C ARG A 149 3.18 -2.00 31.49
N ARG A 150 3.72 -2.03 30.27
CA ARG A 150 4.10 -3.22 29.50
C ARG A 150 2.95 -4.20 29.17
N HIS A 151 1.71 -3.76 29.18
CA HIS A 151 0.62 -4.57 28.65
C HIS A 151 0.63 -4.48 27.11
N ALA A 152 0.96 -5.58 26.46
CA ALA A 152 0.90 -5.71 25.02
C ALA A 152 -0.54 -5.92 24.57
N GLN A 153 -0.99 -5.15 23.61
CA GLN A 153 -2.28 -5.30 22.94
C GLN A 153 -2.04 -5.52 21.44
N VAL A 154 -2.32 -6.71 20.96
CA VAL A 154 -2.28 -7.05 19.53
C VAL A 154 -3.71 -7.25 19.08
N GLY A 155 -4.15 -6.54 18.06
CA GLY A 155 -5.51 -6.71 17.59
C GLY A 155 -6.06 -5.52 16.84
N GLU A 156 -7.37 -5.41 16.84
CA GLU A 156 -8.10 -4.43 16.07
C GLU A 156 -8.36 -3.15 16.85
N TRP A 157 -8.21 -2.03 16.17
CA TRP A 157 -8.43 -0.69 16.68
C TRP A 157 -9.46 0.04 15.81
N LYS A 158 -10.28 0.87 16.41
CA LYS A 158 -11.20 1.77 15.72
C LYS A 158 -11.27 3.08 16.46
N ALA A 159 -10.82 4.17 15.82
CA ALA A 159 -10.78 5.51 16.39
C ALA A 159 -10.13 5.50 17.80
N ASP A 160 -8.89 5.02 17.89
CA ASP A 160 -8.08 4.86 19.11
C ASP A 160 -8.58 3.86 20.15
N ARG A 161 -9.73 3.23 19.93
CA ARG A 161 -10.28 2.24 20.87
C ARG A 161 -9.87 0.83 20.45
N TYR A 162 -9.24 0.09 21.37
CA TYR A 162 -8.92 -1.33 21.20
C TYR A 162 -10.20 -2.18 21.19
N LYS A 163 -10.34 -3.04 20.19
CA LYS A 163 -11.51 -3.89 19.97
C LYS A 163 -11.28 -5.36 20.32
N GLY A 164 -10.04 -5.75 20.61
CA GLY A 164 -9.68 -7.10 21.00
C GLY A 164 -8.75 -7.80 20.02
N GLU A 165 -8.24 -8.95 20.43
CA GLU A 165 -7.22 -9.72 19.70
C GLU A 165 -7.75 -10.51 18.52
N ARG A 166 -9.06 -10.78 18.49
CA ARG A 166 -9.66 -11.65 17.49
C ARG A 166 -10.17 -10.86 16.30
N LEU A 167 -9.66 -11.19 15.13
CA LEU A 167 -10.27 -10.78 13.87
C LEU A 167 -11.69 -11.33 13.80
N GLN A 168 -12.65 -10.42 13.72
CA GLN A 168 -14.04 -10.79 13.49
C GLN A 168 -14.31 -10.76 11.98
N TYR A 169 -14.67 -11.90 11.41
CA TYR A 169 -15.02 -12.03 9.99
C TYR A 169 -16.48 -11.66 9.77
N THR A 170 -16.80 -10.39 10.01
CA THR A 170 -18.16 -9.83 9.91
C THR A 170 -18.46 -9.35 8.48
N PRO A 171 -19.75 -9.10 8.16
CA PRO A 171 -20.14 -8.52 6.86
C PRO A 171 -19.53 -7.14 6.56
N SER A 172 -19.06 -6.42 7.58
CA SER A 172 -18.45 -5.10 7.42
C SER A 172 -17.02 -5.13 6.87
N ARG A 173 -16.40 -6.31 6.85
CA ARG A 173 -15.08 -6.50 6.25
C ARG A 173 -15.16 -6.56 4.72
N ILE A 174 -14.06 -6.27 4.08
CA ILE A 174 -13.94 -6.33 2.63
C ILE A 174 -13.32 -7.67 2.25
N TYR A 175 -14.09 -8.49 1.57
CA TYR A 175 -13.67 -9.81 1.11
C TYR A 175 -13.42 -9.81 -0.39
N GLY A 176 -12.43 -10.57 -0.79
CA GLY A 176 -12.12 -10.83 -2.18
C GLY A 176 -11.73 -12.28 -2.41
N ILE A 177 -11.40 -12.57 -3.63
CA ILE A 177 -10.94 -13.89 -4.06
C ILE A 177 -9.67 -13.76 -4.89
N ASP A 178 -8.88 -14.82 -4.92
CA ASP A 178 -7.93 -14.99 -5.99
C ASP A 178 -8.20 -16.28 -6.75
N ILE A 179 -8.01 -16.21 -8.06
CA ILE A 179 -8.35 -17.28 -8.99
C ILE A 179 -7.22 -17.54 -9.98
N SER A 180 -7.22 -18.75 -10.48
CA SER A 180 -6.30 -19.20 -11.53
C SER A 180 -7.02 -20.16 -12.48
N ARG A 181 -6.29 -20.87 -13.33
CA ARG A 181 -6.87 -21.92 -14.17
C ARG A 181 -7.58 -23.03 -13.35
N PHE A 182 -7.21 -23.20 -12.10
CA PHE A 182 -7.78 -24.26 -11.23
C PHE A 182 -9.25 -24.04 -10.87
N GLN A 183 -9.77 -22.83 -11.02
CA GLN A 183 -11.19 -22.56 -10.86
C GLN A 183 -11.98 -22.96 -12.14
N HIS A 184 -11.29 -23.16 -13.26
CA HIS A 184 -11.87 -23.65 -14.51
C HIS A 184 -11.59 -25.14 -14.76
N ASP A 185 -10.38 -25.61 -14.48
CA ASP A 185 -9.93 -26.96 -14.83
C ASP A 185 -9.69 -27.80 -13.59
N VAL A 186 -10.47 -28.85 -13.39
CA VAL A 186 -10.30 -29.83 -12.31
C VAL A 186 -10.16 -31.22 -12.94
N GLY A 187 -8.95 -31.72 -13.01
CA GLY A 187 -8.63 -32.93 -13.76
C GLY A 187 -8.94 -32.74 -15.24
N ARG A 188 -9.83 -33.57 -15.77
CA ARG A 188 -10.30 -33.49 -17.17
C ARG A 188 -11.59 -32.68 -17.33
N LYS A 189 -12.16 -32.17 -16.25
CA LYS A 189 -13.43 -31.42 -16.29
C LYS A 189 -13.19 -29.94 -16.36
N HIS A 190 -13.98 -29.27 -17.17
CA HIS A 190 -13.99 -27.80 -17.30
C HIS A 190 -15.26 -27.23 -16.67
N TYR A 191 -15.10 -26.12 -15.92
CA TYR A 191 -16.18 -25.42 -15.24
C TYR A 191 -16.13 -23.93 -15.61
N PRO A 192 -17.23 -23.36 -16.13
CA PRO A 192 -17.31 -21.92 -16.33
C PRO A 192 -17.44 -21.19 -14.98
N ILE A 193 -16.93 -19.97 -14.93
CA ILE A 193 -17.20 -19.04 -13.83
C ILE A 193 -18.43 -18.20 -14.19
N HIS A 194 -19.45 -18.23 -13.37
CA HIS A 194 -20.68 -17.44 -13.51
C HIS A 194 -20.52 -16.12 -12.75
N TRP A 195 -19.89 -15.13 -13.40
CA TRP A 195 -19.52 -13.83 -12.81
C TRP A 195 -20.71 -13.00 -12.34
N ASP A 196 -21.92 -13.28 -12.81
CA ASP A 196 -23.18 -12.66 -12.40
C ASP A 196 -23.69 -13.15 -11.04
N ARG A 197 -23.16 -14.26 -10.54
CA ARG A 197 -23.61 -14.92 -9.32
C ARG A 197 -22.59 -14.91 -8.18
N LEU A 198 -21.47 -14.18 -8.34
CA LEU A 198 -20.36 -14.25 -7.40
C LEU A 198 -20.76 -13.71 -6.02
N ARG A 199 -20.84 -14.62 -5.07
CA ARG A 199 -20.99 -14.34 -3.64
C ARG A 199 -20.24 -15.38 -2.84
N ILE A 200 -19.50 -14.96 -1.82
CA ILE A 200 -18.82 -15.88 -0.90
C ILE A 200 -19.88 -16.53 0.00
N SER A 201 -20.06 -17.83 -0.14
CA SER A 201 -21.06 -18.60 0.62
C SER A 201 -20.45 -19.40 1.77
N HIS A 202 -19.12 -19.58 1.80
CA HIS A 202 -18.41 -20.26 2.87
C HIS A 202 -16.97 -19.76 2.97
N LEU A 203 -16.53 -19.42 4.19
CA LEU A 203 -15.19 -18.88 4.46
C LEU A 203 -14.10 -19.94 4.61
N GLY A 204 -14.40 -21.22 4.33
CA GLY A 204 -13.44 -22.33 4.40
C GLY A 204 -13.40 -23.05 5.74
N THR A 205 -12.64 -24.16 5.77
CA THR A 205 -12.61 -25.09 6.90
C THR A 205 -11.28 -25.09 7.65
N ILE A 206 -10.21 -24.54 7.07
CA ILE A 206 -8.83 -24.64 7.59
C ILE A 206 -8.56 -23.66 8.74
N SER A 207 -9.42 -22.67 8.94
CA SER A 207 -9.26 -21.78 10.09
C SER A 207 -9.57 -22.55 11.37
N LYS A 208 -8.53 -22.89 12.16
CA LYS A 208 -8.66 -23.40 13.53
C LYS A 208 -9.32 -22.39 14.49
N LYS A 209 -9.62 -21.20 14.03
CA LYS A 209 -10.22 -20.11 14.79
C LYS A 209 -11.65 -19.90 14.28
N ASN A 210 -12.62 -20.70 14.75
CA ASN A 210 -14.07 -20.50 14.69
C ASN A 210 -14.57 -19.44 13.70
N VAL A 211 -14.26 -19.61 12.42
CA VAL A 211 -14.86 -18.81 11.36
C VAL A 211 -16.25 -19.36 11.13
N ALA A 212 -17.27 -18.53 11.19
CA ALA A 212 -18.62 -18.95 10.82
C ALA A 212 -18.57 -19.47 9.37
N GLY A 213 -18.73 -20.78 9.19
CA GLY A 213 -18.51 -21.42 7.90
C GLY A 213 -19.41 -20.85 6.82
N ARG A 214 -20.72 -20.80 7.04
CA ARG A 214 -21.70 -20.27 6.08
C ARG A 214 -21.87 -18.77 6.23
N VAL A 215 -21.74 -18.06 5.12
CA VAL A 215 -21.88 -16.61 5.03
C VAL A 215 -22.59 -16.24 3.72
N ASP A 216 -22.89 -14.98 3.53
CA ASP A 216 -23.36 -14.43 2.27
C ASP A 216 -22.71 -13.06 2.06
N TYR A 217 -21.45 -13.07 1.63
CA TYR A 217 -20.66 -11.84 1.46
C TYR A 217 -20.41 -11.51 -0.01
N PRO A 218 -20.36 -10.23 -0.39
CA PRO A 218 -20.01 -9.83 -1.74
C PRO A 218 -18.53 -10.16 -2.01
N VAL A 219 -18.21 -10.48 -3.25
CA VAL A 219 -16.84 -10.47 -3.77
C VAL A 219 -16.50 -9.03 -4.10
N SER A 220 -15.75 -8.36 -3.24
CA SER A 220 -15.43 -6.93 -3.38
C SER A 220 -14.21 -6.68 -4.25
N PHE A 221 -13.35 -7.68 -4.49
CA PHE A 221 -12.20 -7.62 -5.36
C PHE A 221 -11.76 -9.02 -5.81
N CYS A 222 -10.99 -9.08 -6.90
CA CYS A 222 -10.48 -10.32 -7.43
C CYS A 222 -9.04 -10.17 -7.94
N TYR A 223 -8.12 -11.04 -7.51
CA TYR A 223 -6.84 -11.20 -8.15
C TYR A 223 -6.85 -12.41 -9.09
N ILE A 224 -6.22 -12.29 -10.26
CA ILE A 224 -6.25 -13.32 -11.29
C ILE A 224 -4.82 -13.70 -11.68
N LYS A 225 -4.46 -14.99 -11.52
CA LYS A 225 -3.17 -15.49 -11.99
C LYS A 225 -3.02 -15.24 -13.49
N THR A 226 -1.92 -14.60 -13.85
CA THR A 226 -1.61 -14.36 -15.26
C THR A 226 -0.55 -15.31 -15.74
N THR A 227 0.58 -15.38 -15.02
CA THR A 227 1.77 -16.12 -15.44
C THR A 227 2.48 -16.77 -14.27
N GLU A 228 3.40 -17.70 -14.60
CA GLU A 228 4.34 -18.30 -13.68
C GLU A 228 5.68 -18.51 -14.38
N GLY A 229 6.78 -18.12 -13.75
CA GLY A 229 8.11 -18.18 -14.33
C GLY A 229 8.17 -17.42 -15.65
N THR A 230 8.74 -18.04 -16.69
CA THR A 230 8.86 -17.45 -18.03
C THR A 230 8.09 -18.23 -19.10
N THR A 231 7.33 -19.27 -18.73
CA THR A 231 6.71 -20.18 -19.68
C THR A 231 5.24 -20.47 -19.45
N LEU A 232 4.79 -20.48 -18.19
CA LEU A 232 3.39 -20.80 -17.90
C LEU A 232 2.50 -19.56 -17.97
N ARG A 233 1.40 -19.69 -18.69
CA ARG A 233 0.39 -18.65 -18.89
C ARG A 233 -0.99 -19.21 -18.55
N ASN A 234 -1.78 -18.46 -17.77
CA ASN A 234 -3.17 -18.78 -17.53
C ASN A 234 -4.00 -18.41 -18.78
N ARG A 235 -4.52 -19.43 -19.47
CA ARG A 235 -5.32 -19.24 -20.69
C ARG A 235 -6.63 -18.50 -20.47
N TYR A 236 -7.15 -18.51 -19.23
CA TYR A 236 -8.42 -17.88 -18.87
C TYR A 236 -8.26 -16.41 -18.39
N TYR A 237 -7.03 -15.95 -18.15
CA TYR A 237 -6.78 -14.62 -17.58
C TYR A 237 -7.55 -13.51 -18.30
N ARG A 238 -7.47 -13.44 -19.63
CA ARG A 238 -8.08 -12.33 -20.38
C ARG A 238 -9.60 -12.35 -20.33
N SER A 239 -10.22 -13.53 -20.38
CA SER A 239 -11.68 -13.70 -20.29
C SER A 239 -12.18 -13.35 -18.89
N ASP A 240 -11.49 -13.84 -17.85
CA ASP A 240 -11.81 -13.57 -16.46
C ASP A 240 -11.65 -12.09 -16.10
N TYR A 241 -10.54 -11.48 -16.51
CA TYR A 241 -10.30 -10.06 -16.34
C TYR A 241 -11.40 -9.20 -17.00
N ALA A 242 -11.77 -9.52 -18.25
CA ALA A 242 -12.83 -8.79 -18.93
C ALA A 242 -14.19 -8.99 -18.26
N ALA A 243 -14.48 -10.19 -17.75
CA ALA A 243 -15.73 -10.48 -17.05
C ALA A 243 -15.81 -9.79 -15.69
N ALA A 244 -14.75 -9.81 -14.88
CA ALA A 244 -14.67 -9.09 -13.60
C ALA A 244 -14.94 -7.59 -13.82
N ARG A 245 -14.27 -6.98 -14.78
CA ARG A 245 -14.44 -5.55 -15.07
C ARG A 245 -15.85 -5.20 -15.55
N ARG A 246 -16.48 -6.04 -16.40
CA ARG A 246 -17.89 -5.81 -16.81
C ARG A 246 -18.86 -5.84 -15.63
N ARG A 247 -18.51 -6.53 -14.55
CA ARG A 247 -19.31 -6.60 -13.30
C ARG A 247 -18.93 -5.54 -12.28
N GLY A 248 -18.00 -4.64 -12.62
CA GLY A 248 -17.53 -3.60 -11.68
C GLY A 248 -16.71 -4.16 -10.51
N ILE A 249 -16.20 -5.41 -10.61
CA ILE A 249 -15.34 -5.99 -9.58
C ILE A 249 -13.91 -5.49 -9.82
N PRO A 250 -13.35 -4.69 -8.88
CA PRO A 250 -11.96 -4.30 -8.96
C PRO A 250 -11.05 -5.52 -9.03
N CYS A 251 -10.12 -5.54 -9.97
CA CYS A 251 -9.27 -6.70 -10.17
C CYS A 251 -7.80 -6.33 -10.41
N GLY A 252 -6.91 -7.28 -10.10
CA GLY A 252 -5.48 -7.19 -10.33
C GLY A 252 -4.92 -8.50 -10.92
N ALA A 253 -3.74 -8.39 -11.50
CA ALA A 253 -3.00 -9.51 -12.05
C ALA A 253 -1.92 -9.98 -11.07
N TYR A 254 -1.69 -11.29 -10.97
CA TYR A 254 -0.56 -11.79 -10.20
C TYR A 254 0.33 -12.74 -11.00
N HIS A 255 1.60 -12.76 -10.61
CA HIS A 255 2.66 -13.59 -11.15
C HIS A 255 3.22 -14.52 -10.09
N PHE A 256 3.28 -15.82 -10.37
CA PHE A 256 3.93 -16.79 -9.49
C PHE A 256 5.43 -16.85 -9.79
N PHE A 257 6.24 -16.50 -8.80
CA PHE A 257 7.69 -16.42 -8.92
C PHE A 257 8.33 -17.79 -9.05
N SER A 258 9.26 -17.92 -9.99
CA SER A 258 10.07 -19.10 -10.18
C SER A 258 11.53 -18.84 -9.80
N THR A 259 12.13 -19.77 -9.05
CA THR A 259 13.55 -19.73 -8.72
C THR A 259 14.46 -20.19 -9.85
N ARG A 260 13.90 -20.54 -11.02
CA ARG A 260 14.63 -21.13 -12.15
C ARG A 260 15.07 -20.14 -13.21
N THR A 261 14.54 -18.91 -13.17
CA THR A 261 14.76 -17.88 -14.19
C THR A 261 14.94 -16.52 -13.55
N SER A 262 15.59 -15.58 -14.24
CA SER A 262 15.85 -14.25 -13.69
C SER A 262 14.58 -13.48 -13.43
N GLY A 263 14.57 -12.64 -12.39
CA GLY A 263 13.44 -11.78 -12.05
C GLY A 263 13.05 -10.84 -13.19
N THR A 264 14.04 -10.28 -13.90
CA THR A 264 13.80 -9.41 -15.06
C THR A 264 13.06 -10.14 -16.20
N ALA A 265 13.50 -11.37 -16.54
CA ALA A 265 12.83 -12.16 -17.59
C ALA A 265 11.38 -12.50 -17.21
N GLN A 266 11.14 -12.84 -15.95
CA GLN A 266 9.81 -13.09 -15.40
C GLN A 266 8.93 -11.83 -15.46
N ALA A 267 9.48 -10.66 -15.09
CA ALA A 267 8.77 -9.38 -15.15
C ALA A 267 8.33 -9.05 -16.59
N HIS A 268 9.22 -9.18 -17.55
CA HIS A 268 8.87 -8.97 -18.95
C HIS A 268 7.84 -9.98 -19.47
N PHE A 269 7.93 -11.24 -19.06
CA PHE A 269 6.93 -12.24 -19.41
C PHE A 269 5.56 -11.92 -18.83
N PHE A 270 5.52 -11.50 -17.55
CA PHE A 270 4.30 -11.05 -16.90
C PHE A 270 3.68 -9.84 -17.60
N LEU A 271 4.46 -8.80 -17.87
CA LEU A 271 3.99 -7.57 -18.49
C LEU A 271 3.42 -7.79 -19.91
N ARG A 272 4.03 -8.68 -20.71
CA ARG A 272 3.51 -9.01 -22.05
C ARG A 272 2.20 -9.78 -22.03
N ASN A 273 1.92 -10.51 -20.96
CA ASN A 273 0.73 -11.36 -20.84
C ASN A 273 -0.39 -10.75 -19.99
N SER A 274 -0.13 -9.64 -19.30
CA SER A 274 -1.08 -8.96 -18.44
C SER A 274 -1.70 -7.74 -19.12
N VAL A 275 -2.88 -7.37 -18.67
CA VAL A 275 -3.56 -6.12 -19.04
C VAL A 275 -3.57 -5.20 -17.83
N PHE A 276 -3.30 -3.93 -18.05
CA PHE A 276 -3.28 -2.91 -17.01
C PHE A 276 -4.11 -1.71 -17.47
N ARG A 277 -5.11 -1.36 -16.69
CA ARG A 277 -5.99 -0.23 -16.97
C ARG A 277 -6.17 0.62 -15.72
N LYS A 278 -6.53 1.87 -15.90
CA LYS A 278 -6.89 2.76 -14.80
C LYS A 278 -7.93 2.11 -13.87
N GLY A 279 -7.64 2.15 -12.56
CA GLY A 279 -8.45 1.54 -11.52
C GLY A 279 -8.17 0.07 -11.26
N ASP A 280 -7.27 -0.58 -12.01
CA ASP A 280 -6.83 -1.94 -11.68
C ASP A 280 -5.96 -1.92 -10.42
N PHE A 281 -6.04 -2.98 -9.66
CA PHE A 281 -5.22 -3.18 -8.47
C PHE A 281 -3.73 -3.29 -8.83
N PRO A 282 -2.84 -2.94 -7.90
CA PRO A 282 -1.41 -3.12 -8.09
C PRO A 282 -1.09 -4.57 -8.48
N PRO A 283 -0.15 -4.80 -9.38
CA PRO A 283 0.33 -6.16 -9.68
C PRO A 283 0.83 -6.87 -8.44
N VAL A 284 0.68 -8.19 -8.38
CA VAL A 284 1.18 -9.00 -7.27
C VAL A 284 2.31 -9.90 -7.74
N LEU A 285 3.39 -9.94 -6.97
CA LEU A 285 4.42 -10.96 -7.05
C LEU A 285 4.21 -11.98 -5.94
N ASP A 286 3.85 -13.20 -6.32
CA ASP A 286 3.64 -14.33 -5.43
C ASP A 286 4.95 -15.09 -5.24
N VAL A 287 5.52 -15.02 -4.01
CA VAL A 287 6.87 -15.51 -3.68
C VAL A 287 6.77 -16.61 -2.61
N GLU A 288 6.69 -17.84 -3.06
CA GLU A 288 6.54 -19.02 -2.20
C GLU A 288 7.61 -20.14 -2.42
N PRO A 289 8.90 -19.81 -2.61
CA PRO A 289 9.89 -20.85 -2.81
C PRO A 289 10.14 -21.62 -1.52
N SER A 290 10.35 -22.94 -1.64
CA SER A 290 10.82 -23.75 -0.55
C SER A 290 12.28 -23.42 -0.18
N ALA A 291 12.71 -23.78 1.04
CA ALA A 291 14.08 -23.58 1.47
C ALA A 291 15.10 -24.27 0.54
N ALA A 292 14.76 -25.44 0.00
CA ALA A 292 15.61 -26.15 -0.96
C ALA A 292 15.74 -25.39 -2.30
N GLN A 293 14.65 -24.78 -2.78
CA GLN A 293 14.68 -23.97 -3.99
C GLN A 293 15.50 -22.69 -3.78
N ILE A 294 15.38 -22.05 -2.63
CA ILE A 294 16.18 -20.86 -2.27
C ILE A 294 17.66 -21.22 -2.22
N LYS A 295 18.02 -22.33 -1.56
CA LYS A 295 19.42 -22.83 -1.52
C LYS A 295 19.96 -23.07 -2.92
N LYS A 296 19.17 -23.74 -3.78
CA LYS A 296 19.58 -24.05 -5.17
C LYS A 296 19.75 -22.79 -6.03
N MET A 297 19.03 -21.71 -5.72
CA MET A 297 19.14 -20.43 -6.41
C MET A 297 20.39 -19.62 -6.01
N GLY A 298 21.12 -20.03 -4.98
CA GLY A 298 22.27 -19.29 -4.43
C GLY A 298 21.99 -18.60 -3.10
N GLY A 299 20.90 -18.96 -2.43
CA GLY A 299 20.54 -18.42 -1.12
C GLY A 299 19.56 -17.27 -1.13
N PRO A 300 19.22 -16.72 0.06
CA PRO A 300 18.25 -15.65 0.21
C PRO A 300 18.61 -14.37 -0.54
N GLU A 301 19.89 -14.00 -0.59
CA GLU A 301 20.33 -12.78 -1.28
C GLU A 301 20.10 -12.87 -2.79
N ALA A 302 20.44 -13.98 -3.42
CA ALA A 302 20.17 -14.21 -4.84
C ALA A 302 18.66 -14.18 -5.15
N MET A 303 17.85 -14.78 -4.28
CA MET A 303 16.40 -14.72 -4.38
C MET A 303 15.89 -13.26 -4.28
N PHE A 304 16.33 -12.51 -3.28
CA PHE A 304 15.89 -11.11 -3.12
C PHE A 304 16.41 -10.21 -4.23
N ALA A 305 17.56 -10.45 -4.78
CA ALA A 305 18.04 -9.74 -5.98
C ALA A 305 17.09 -9.94 -7.16
N ALA A 306 16.62 -11.17 -7.39
CA ALA A 306 15.66 -11.48 -8.45
C ALA A 306 14.26 -10.87 -8.16
N VAL A 307 13.79 -10.93 -6.91
CA VAL A 307 12.54 -10.29 -6.48
C VAL A 307 12.60 -8.78 -6.72
N ARG A 308 13.67 -8.10 -6.29
CA ARG A 308 13.86 -6.66 -6.51
C ARG A 308 13.91 -6.31 -8.00
N ALA A 309 14.56 -7.13 -8.81
CA ALA A 309 14.61 -6.92 -10.26
C ALA A 309 13.21 -6.98 -10.87
N TRP A 310 12.40 -7.96 -10.48
CA TRP A 310 11.01 -8.06 -10.94
C TRP A 310 10.19 -6.83 -10.53
N LEU A 311 10.25 -6.47 -9.25
CA LEU A 311 9.49 -5.35 -8.69
C LEU A 311 9.81 -4.04 -9.40
N ARG A 312 11.11 -3.71 -9.59
CA ARG A 312 11.53 -2.48 -10.28
C ARG A 312 11.05 -2.41 -11.72
N VAL A 313 11.15 -3.51 -12.47
CA VAL A 313 10.71 -3.56 -13.87
C VAL A 313 9.20 -3.36 -13.97
N VAL A 314 8.43 -4.02 -13.12
CA VAL A 314 6.96 -3.91 -13.13
C VAL A 314 6.52 -2.54 -12.63
N GLU A 315 7.06 -2.05 -11.52
CA GLU A 315 6.76 -0.71 -10.98
C GLU A 315 7.05 0.38 -12.01
N GLY A 316 8.22 0.33 -12.66
CA GLY A 316 8.60 1.28 -13.70
C GLY A 316 7.66 1.28 -14.91
N ARG A 317 7.02 0.16 -15.23
CA ARG A 317 6.08 0.04 -16.36
C ARG A 317 4.66 0.44 -16.01
N VAL A 318 4.17 0.11 -14.80
CA VAL A 318 2.76 0.33 -14.41
C VAL A 318 2.56 1.58 -13.56
N GLY A 319 3.64 2.18 -13.04
CA GLY A 319 3.61 3.44 -12.28
C GLY A 319 3.08 3.31 -10.85
N VAL A 320 2.87 2.08 -10.36
CA VAL A 320 2.47 1.80 -8.97
C VAL A 320 3.31 0.66 -8.41
N LYS A 321 3.55 0.69 -7.10
CA LYS A 321 4.30 -0.36 -6.42
C LYS A 321 3.51 -1.67 -6.41
N PRO A 322 4.11 -2.79 -6.86
CA PRO A 322 3.50 -4.10 -6.73
C PRO A 322 3.31 -4.51 -5.26
N VAL A 323 2.41 -5.47 -5.02
CA VAL A 323 2.21 -6.11 -3.73
C VAL A 323 3.01 -7.41 -3.69
N LEU A 324 3.63 -7.69 -2.55
CA LEU A 324 4.31 -8.97 -2.28
C LEU A 324 3.33 -9.94 -1.60
N TYR A 325 2.96 -11.02 -2.31
CA TYR A 325 2.30 -12.14 -1.67
C TYR A 325 3.35 -13.14 -1.18
N VAL A 326 3.30 -13.47 0.10
CA VAL A 326 4.27 -14.33 0.78
C VAL A 326 3.61 -15.18 1.86
N SER A 327 4.19 -16.35 2.14
CA SER A 327 3.72 -17.17 3.27
C SER A 327 4.13 -16.56 4.62
N GLN A 328 3.38 -16.92 5.68
CA GLN A 328 3.73 -16.57 7.07
C GLN A 328 5.17 -16.99 7.44
N THR A 329 5.58 -18.17 7.00
CA THR A 329 6.97 -18.67 7.22
C THR A 329 7.98 -17.78 6.52
N PHE A 330 7.68 -17.31 5.31
CA PHE A 330 8.54 -16.40 4.57
C PHE A 330 8.68 -15.05 5.28
N VAL A 331 7.59 -14.48 5.77
CA VAL A 331 7.61 -13.23 6.56
C VAL A 331 8.48 -13.37 7.79
N ASN A 332 8.39 -14.48 8.50
CA ASN A 332 9.15 -14.69 9.74
C ASN A 332 10.63 -14.97 9.50
N ARG A 333 10.96 -15.74 8.48
CA ARG A 333 12.31 -16.29 8.28
C ARG A 333 13.16 -15.48 7.30
N TYR A 334 12.58 -15.03 6.21
CA TYR A 334 13.32 -14.45 5.10
C TYR A 334 13.16 -12.94 4.98
N LEU A 335 11.95 -12.42 5.13
CA LEU A 335 11.70 -11.00 4.94
C LEU A 335 12.53 -10.06 5.87
N PRO A 336 12.91 -10.45 7.10
CA PRO A 336 13.85 -9.69 7.91
C PRO A 336 15.23 -9.46 7.27
N LEU A 337 15.63 -10.33 6.33
CA LEU A 337 16.87 -10.19 5.56
C LEU A 337 16.78 -9.19 4.41
N ALA A 338 15.59 -8.67 4.13
CA ALA A 338 15.32 -7.68 3.10
C ALA A 338 14.48 -6.51 3.67
N PRO A 339 15.08 -5.67 4.56
CA PRO A 339 14.38 -4.62 5.28
C PRO A 339 13.80 -3.55 4.35
N ASP A 340 14.37 -3.34 3.17
CA ASP A 340 13.85 -2.47 2.13
C ASP A 340 12.51 -2.98 1.57
N LEU A 341 12.41 -4.27 1.24
CA LEU A 341 11.16 -4.86 0.75
C LEU A 341 10.08 -4.83 1.83
N LYS A 342 10.46 -5.16 3.06
CA LYS A 342 9.58 -5.12 4.22
C LYS A 342 9.01 -3.72 4.49
N ARG A 343 9.82 -2.68 4.31
CA ARG A 343 9.46 -1.28 4.56
C ARG A 343 8.68 -0.65 3.40
N ASP A 344 9.06 -0.95 2.15
CA ASP A 344 8.68 -0.14 1.01
C ASP A 344 7.54 -0.75 0.17
N TYR A 345 7.17 -2.00 0.42
CA TYR A 345 6.15 -2.71 -0.34
C TYR A 345 5.00 -3.18 0.54
N ASN A 346 3.79 -3.09 0.02
CA ASN A 346 2.62 -3.71 0.62
C ASN A 346 2.76 -5.24 0.59
N VAL A 347 2.30 -5.89 1.65
CA VAL A 347 2.39 -7.34 1.83
C VAL A 347 1.00 -7.95 1.88
N TRP A 348 0.83 -9.03 1.15
CA TRP A 348 -0.31 -9.94 1.24
C TRP A 348 0.19 -11.25 1.82
N ILE A 349 -0.28 -11.61 3.02
CA ILE A 349 0.18 -12.81 3.72
C ILE A 349 -0.75 -13.99 3.41
N ALA A 350 -0.16 -15.08 2.91
CA ALA A 350 -0.81 -16.38 2.86
C ALA A 350 -0.88 -16.95 4.28
N ARG A 351 -2.04 -16.87 4.91
CA ARG A 351 -2.41 -17.45 6.22
C ARG A 351 -2.49 -16.44 7.40
N TYR A 352 -3.49 -16.42 8.06
CA TYR A 352 -4.47 -17.02 8.97
C TYR A 352 -4.41 -16.35 10.34
N GLY A 353 -4.74 -15.02 10.40
CA GLY A 353 -5.11 -14.40 11.67
C GLY A 353 -3.98 -14.08 12.63
N GLU A 354 -2.73 -14.08 12.18
CA GLU A 354 -1.62 -13.50 12.93
C GLU A 354 -1.17 -12.20 12.25
N TYR A 355 -1.33 -11.11 12.95
CA TYR A 355 -0.85 -9.81 12.51
C TYR A 355 0.68 -9.73 12.62
N LYS A 356 1.32 -9.15 11.60
CA LYS A 356 2.74 -8.80 11.61
C LYS A 356 2.85 -7.28 11.58
N PRO A 357 3.02 -6.65 12.75
CA PRO A 357 3.00 -5.19 12.85
C PRO A 357 4.13 -4.50 12.10
N ASP A 358 5.19 -5.22 11.81
CA ASP A 358 6.39 -4.70 11.15
C ASP A 358 6.40 -4.85 9.62
N VAL A 359 5.29 -5.23 9.00
CA VAL A 359 5.09 -5.24 7.54
C VAL A 359 3.86 -4.41 7.17
N HIS A 360 3.88 -3.85 5.95
CA HIS A 360 2.72 -3.14 5.39
C HIS A 360 1.68 -4.14 4.91
N LEU A 361 0.93 -4.73 5.86
CA LEU A 361 -0.05 -5.75 5.58
C LEU A 361 -1.30 -5.11 4.94
N VAL A 362 -1.55 -5.40 3.68
CA VAL A 362 -2.72 -4.90 2.95
C VAL A 362 -3.80 -5.97 2.76
N PHE A 363 -3.41 -7.21 2.55
CA PHE A 363 -4.32 -8.34 2.43
C PHE A 363 -3.81 -9.54 3.22
N TRP A 364 -4.71 -10.40 3.64
CA TRP A 364 -4.36 -11.77 4.02
C TRP A 364 -5.31 -12.78 3.38
N GLN A 365 -4.76 -13.92 3.02
CA GLN A 365 -5.54 -15.04 2.55
C GLN A 365 -6.12 -15.76 3.76
N LEU A 366 -7.44 -15.81 3.83
CA LEU A 366 -8.17 -16.41 4.95
C LEU A 366 -8.17 -17.94 4.86
N CYS A 367 -8.39 -18.48 3.68
CA CYS A 367 -8.43 -19.91 3.43
C CYS A 367 -8.24 -20.24 1.94
N PRO A 368 -7.76 -21.45 1.61
CA PRO A 368 -7.65 -21.93 0.24
C PRO A 368 -8.86 -22.79 -0.19
N ASP A 369 -9.87 -22.96 0.67
CA ASP A 369 -10.97 -23.90 0.45
C ASP A 369 -12.35 -23.29 0.63
N GLY A 370 -12.47 -21.99 0.43
CA GLY A 370 -13.73 -21.28 0.46
C GLY A 370 -14.70 -21.72 -0.64
N ARG A 371 -15.96 -21.30 -0.49
CA ARG A 371 -17.00 -21.51 -1.49
C ARG A 371 -17.54 -20.19 -1.96
N VAL A 372 -17.64 -20.07 -3.28
CA VAL A 372 -18.17 -18.88 -3.96
C VAL A 372 -19.27 -19.32 -4.90
N SER A 373 -20.46 -18.75 -4.75
CA SER A 373 -21.55 -18.97 -5.71
C SER A 373 -21.06 -18.52 -7.09
N GLY A 374 -21.35 -19.31 -8.11
CA GLY A 374 -20.85 -19.06 -9.47
C GLY A 374 -19.48 -19.68 -9.78
N ILE A 375 -18.77 -20.23 -8.80
CA ILE A 375 -17.52 -20.98 -8.98
C ILE A 375 -17.67 -22.36 -8.35
N ARG A 376 -17.53 -23.43 -9.14
CA ARG A 376 -17.73 -24.79 -8.64
C ARG A 376 -16.56 -25.34 -7.83
N PRO A 377 -15.29 -25.17 -8.23
CA PRO A 377 -14.15 -25.56 -7.40
C PRO A 377 -14.02 -24.73 -6.13
N LYS A 378 -13.14 -25.15 -5.24
CA LYS A 378 -12.71 -24.34 -4.08
C LYS A 378 -12.02 -23.07 -4.54
N VAL A 379 -12.13 -22.01 -3.73
CA VAL A 379 -11.60 -20.70 -4.05
C VAL A 379 -10.85 -20.14 -2.84
N ASP A 380 -9.75 -19.51 -3.09
CA ASP A 380 -8.99 -18.76 -2.09
C ASP A 380 -9.77 -17.52 -1.68
N ILE A 381 -10.10 -17.41 -0.39
CA ILE A 381 -10.79 -16.25 0.17
C ILE A 381 -9.76 -15.32 0.81
N ASN A 382 -9.86 -14.06 0.47
CA ASN A 382 -8.97 -13.01 0.94
C ASN A 382 -9.74 -11.93 1.70
N VAL A 383 -9.05 -11.28 2.62
CA VAL A 383 -9.61 -10.17 3.41
C VAL A 383 -8.68 -8.98 3.28
N PHE A 384 -9.23 -7.82 2.99
CA PHE A 384 -8.51 -6.55 3.05
C PHE A 384 -8.29 -6.13 4.50
N ASN A 385 -7.09 -5.62 4.81
CA ASN A 385 -6.75 -5.13 6.14
C ASN A 385 -7.34 -3.75 6.39
N GLY A 386 -8.62 -3.69 6.64
CA GLY A 386 -9.38 -2.46 6.86
C GLY A 386 -10.87 -2.66 6.61
N TYR A 387 -11.58 -1.55 6.58
CA TYR A 387 -13.01 -1.47 6.30
C TYR A 387 -13.25 -0.72 4.98
N ARG A 388 -14.52 -0.40 4.67
CA ARG A 388 -14.89 0.24 3.41
C ARG A 388 -14.10 1.53 3.13
N SER A 389 -13.94 2.37 4.11
CA SER A 389 -13.25 3.65 3.95
C SER A 389 -11.76 3.50 3.61
N GLU A 390 -11.06 2.59 4.30
CA GLU A 390 -9.65 2.30 4.02
C GLU A 390 -9.49 1.62 2.65
N PHE A 391 -10.45 0.78 2.28
CA PHE A 391 -10.47 0.14 0.97
C PHE A 391 -10.67 1.15 -0.17
N ASP A 392 -11.58 2.10 0.00
CA ASP A 392 -11.83 3.16 -0.97
C ASP A 392 -10.60 4.07 -1.11
N ASP A 393 -9.90 4.37 -0.01
CA ASP A 393 -8.63 5.09 -0.02
C ASP A 393 -7.51 4.28 -0.71
N PHE A 394 -7.43 2.98 -0.47
CA PHE A 394 -6.52 2.09 -1.18
C PHE A 394 -6.79 2.11 -2.69
N CYS A 395 -8.04 1.96 -3.10
CA CYS A 395 -8.44 2.02 -4.51
C CYS A 395 -8.08 3.36 -5.17
N LYS A 396 -8.22 4.47 -4.44
CA LYS A 396 -7.91 5.82 -4.94
C LYS A 396 -6.41 6.07 -5.05
N ASN A 397 -5.61 5.58 -4.10
CA ASN A 397 -4.21 6.00 -3.95
C ASN A 397 -3.20 4.97 -4.44
N GLN A 398 -3.53 3.68 -4.40
CA GLN A 398 -2.61 2.58 -4.70
C GLN A 398 -2.89 1.89 -6.05
N CYS A 399 -4.10 2.06 -6.60
CA CYS A 399 -4.46 1.46 -7.89
C CYS A 399 -3.82 2.17 -9.08
N ILE A 400 -3.76 1.49 -10.22
CA ILE A 400 -3.19 1.99 -11.47
C ILE A 400 -3.96 3.25 -11.94
N ARG A 401 -3.23 4.29 -12.31
CA ARG A 401 -3.76 5.62 -12.68
C ARG A 401 -3.93 5.80 -14.18
#